data_369890a24c4c6438f904d3d8e603ee0d
#
_entry.id   369890a24c4c6438f904d3d8e603ee0d
#
_cell.length_a   1.000
_cell.length_b   1.000
_cell.length_c   1.000
_cell.angle_alpha   90.00
_cell.angle_beta   90.00
_cell.angle_gamma   90.00
#
_symmetry.space_group_name_H-M   'P 1'
#
loop_
_entity.id
_entity.type
_entity.pdbx_description
1 polymer ?
#
loop_
_entity_poly.entity_id
_entity_poly.type
_entity_poly.pdbx_seq_one_letter_code
_entity_poly.pdbx_strand_id
1 'polypeptide(L)'
;ILIMCQSLAFDTHKYLEQQHKAIISRAEQGDGRLYLEFGGKLVGDFHAARVLPGYDPNVKIQLLRQLQEKADIIICIHAEAIEKKKIRADFGITYDKAALKLIDDLRENNISVTAIVITRYSGQTAANTFQKRLKRHGLQVFLHREIPGYPSHIEEVVSEEGFGRNPYIPVTRPLVVVTGPGPSSGKMATCLNQIYHESQQG
;
A
#
# COMPACT_ATOMS: atom_id res chain seq x y z
N ILE A 1 -7.58 1.90 -48.32
CA ILE A 1 -7.68 2.28 -46.89
C ILE A 1 -7.14 1.09 -46.11
N LEU A 2 -5.84 1.14 -45.76
CA LEU A 2 -5.25 0.14 -44.86
C LEU A 2 -5.78 0.45 -43.45
N ILE A 3 -6.70 -0.39 -42.95
CA ILE A 3 -7.00 -0.49 -41.54
C ILE A 3 -5.77 -1.15 -40.92
N MET A 4 -4.84 -0.35 -40.39
CA MET A 4 -3.81 -0.86 -39.51
C MET A 4 -4.51 -1.39 -38.26
N CYS A 5 -4.66 -2.70 -38.20
CA CYS A 5 -5.01 -3.39 -36.97
C CYS A 5 -3.86 -3.11 -35.99
N GLN A 6 -4.03 -2.12 -35.13
CA GLN A 6 -3.11 -1.91 -34.01
C GLN A 6 -3.24 -3.14 -33.12
N SER A 7 -2.25 -4.05 -33.22
CA SER A 7 -2.15 -5.15 -32.28
C SER A 7 -1.94 -4.53 -30.90
N LEU A 8 -2.93 -4.67 -30.02
CA LEU A 8 -2.81 -4.29 -28.61
C LEU A 8 -1.65 -5.10 -28.02
N ALA A 9 -0.62 -4.42 -27.54
CA ALA A 9 0.51 -5.07 -26.85
C ALA A 9 0.13 -5.50 -25.44
N PHE A 10 -0.95 -4.90 -24.87
CA PHE A 10 -1.46 -5.21 -23.57
C PHE A 10 -2.99 -5.19 -23.58
N ASP A 11 -3.59 -6.28 -23.08
CA ASP A 11 -5.03 -6.42 -22.91
C ASP A 11 -5.39 -6.14 -21.44
N THR A 12 -5.83 -4.91 -21.17
CA THR A 12 -6.21 -4.45 -19.83
C THR A 12 -7.34 -5.29 -19.24
N HIS A 13 -8.35 -5.67 -20.03
CA HIS A 13 -9.49 -6.43 -19.54
C HIS A 13 -9.06 -7.85 -19.10
N LYS A 14 -8.32 -8.53 -19.97
CA LYS A 14 -7.78 -9.87 -19.65
C LYS A 14 -6.83 -9.82 -18.44
N TYR A 15 -6.02 -8.77 -18.34
CA TYR A 15 -5.16 -8.58 -17.17
C TYR A 15 -5.97 -8.45 -15.88
N LEU A 16 -7.00 -7.60 -15.85
CA LEU A 16 -7.87 -7.43 -14.68
C LEU A 16 -8.52 -8.75 -14.27
N GLU A 17 -9.09 -9.47 -15.22
CA GLU A 17 -9.74 -10.77 -14.99
C GLU A 17 -8.76 -11.78 -14.37
N GLN A 18 -7.58 -11.93 -14.98
CA GLN A 18 -6.58 -12.91 -14.53
C GLN A 18 -5.97 -12.53 -13.17
N GLN A 19 -5.69 -11.25 -12.94
CA GLN A 19 -5.17 -10.78 -11.64
C GLN A 19 -6.21 -10.93 -10.54
N HIS A 20 -7.45 -10.52 -10.77
CA HIS A 20 -8.53 -10.69 -9.81
C HIS A 20 -8.70 -12.17 -9.44
N LYS A 21 -8.82 -13.06 -10.42
CA LYS A 21 -8.95 -14.51 -10.20
C LYS A 21 -7.79 -15.08 -9.40
N ALA A 22 -6.55 -14.73 -9.76
CA ALA A 22 -5.35 -15.22 -9.09
C ALA A 22 -5.26 -14.75 -7.62
N ILE A 23 -5.59 -13.50 -7.35
CA ILE A 23 -5.56 -12.92 -6.01
C ILE A 23 -6.64 -13.56 -5.13
N ILE A 24 -7.88 -13.63 -5.61
CA ILE A 24 -8.99 -14.22 -4.86
C ILE A 24 -8.73 -15.71 -4.58
N SER A 25 -8.29 -16.47 -5.59
CA SER A 25 -7.96 -17.88 -5.39
C SER A 25 -6.91 -18.09 -4.30
N ARG A 26 -5.87 -17.26 -4.26
CA ARG A 26 -4.84 -17.34 -3.21
C ARG A 26 -5.36 -16.92 -1.84
N ALA A 27 -6.19 -15.89 -1.77
CA ALA A 27 -6.78 -15.44 -0.52
C ALA A 27 -7.78 -16.46 0.08
N GLU A 28 -8.38 -17.31 -0.76
CA GLU A 28 -9.35 -18.34 -0.35
C GLU A 28 -8.71 -19.72 -0.10
N GLN A 29 -7.47 -19.95 -0.53
CA GLN A 29 -6.79 -21.26 -0.40
C GLN A 29 -6.04 -21.45 0.94
N GLY A 30 -5.81 -20.39 1.71
CA GLY A 30 -5.04 -20.43 2.95
C GLY A 30 -5.90 -20.28 4.20
N ASP A 31 -5.42 -20.82 5.32
CA ASP A 31 -6.06 -20.63 6.63
C ASP A 31 -5.76 -19.23 7.22
N GLY A 32 -4.89 -18.44 6.58
CA GLY A 32 -4.48 -17.11 6.98
C GLY A 32 -4.87 -16.02 5.98
N ARG A 33 -4.44 -14.78 6.27
CA ARG A 33 -4.66 -13.63 5.38
C ARG A 33 -3.59 -13.55 4.29
N LEU A 34 -4.00 -13.13 3.11
CA LEU A 34 -3.08 -12.78 2.02
C LEU A 34 -2.66 -11.32 2.14
N TYR A 35 -1.37 -11.07 2.35
CA TYR A 35 -0.79 -9.72 2.31
C TYR A 35 -0.24 -9.43 0.93
N LEU A 36 -0.72 -8.35 0.31
CA LEU A 36 -0.37 -7.97 -1.05
C LEU A 36 0.21 -6.55 -1.07
N GLU A 37 1.49 -6.43 -1.41
CA GLU A 37 2.10 -5.12 -1.63
C GLU A 37 1.76 -4.58 -3.01
N PHE A 38 1.05 -3.45 -3.05
CA PHE A 38 0.84 -2.68 -4.27
C PHE A 38 1.89 -1.57 -4.38
N GLY A 39 2.86 -1.78 -5.28
CA GLY A 39 3.87 -0.80 -5.61
C GLY A 39 3.48 0.12 -6.78
N GLY A 40 4.24 1.21 -6.93
CA GLY A 40 4.04 2.19 -7.99
C GLY A 40 2.80 3.07 -7.81
N LYS A 41 2.33 3.66 -8.91
CA LYS A 41 1.14 4.52 -8.92
C LYS A 41 -0.12 3.67 -8.99
N LEU A 42 -1.07 3.92 -8.10
CA LEU A 42 -2.40 3.30 -8.15
C LEU A 42 -3.30 3.97 -9.18
N VAL A 43 -3.16 5.28 -9.33
CA VAL A 43 -3.96 6.13 -10.22
C VAL A 43 -3.03 6.87 -11.16
N GLY A 44 -3.37 6.91 -12.44
CA GLY A 44 -2.64 7.68 -13.43
C GLY A 44 -1.21 7.18 -13.70
N ASP A 45 -1.03 5.87 -13.87
CA ASP A 45 0.28 5.29 -14.24
C ASP A 45 0.56 5.49 -15.74
N PHE A 46 0.66 6.77 -16.15
CA PHE A 46 0.92 7.14 -17.54
C PHE A 46 2.30 6.71 -18.04
N HIS A 47 3.23 6.39 -17.11
CA HIS A 47 4.54 5.88 -17.51
C HIS A 47 4.40 4.49 -18.11
N ALA A 48 3.67 3.60 -17.46
CA ALA A 48 3.38 2.26 -17.99
C ALA A 48 2.56 2.35 -19.29
N ALA A 49 1.56 3.22 -19.35
CA ALA A 49 0.72 3.41 -20.54
C ALA A 49 1.51 3.88 -21.78
N ARG A 50 2.61 4.61 -21.60
CA ARG A 50 3.47 5.03 -22.72
C ARG A 50 4.27 3.88 -23.34
N VAL A 51 4.65 2.88 -22.54
CA VAL A 51 5.52 1.78 -23.01
C VAL A 51 4.74 0.51 -23.36
N LEU A 52 3.48 0.43 -22.92
CA LEU A 52 2.58 -0.69 -23.14
C LEU A 52 1.29 -0.22 -23.84
N PRO A 53 1.24 -0.21 -25.20
CA PRO A 53 0.01 0.13 -25.92
C PRO A 53 -1.15 -0.78 -25.52
N GLY A 54 -2.26 -0.19 -25.09
CA GLY A 54 -3.44 -0.87 -24.54
C GLY A 54 -3.50 -0.94 -23.01
N TYR A 55 -2.44 -0.52 -22.31
CA TYR A 55 -2.44 -0.43 -20.84
C TYR A 55 -3.26 0.78 -20.38
N ASP A 56 -4.28 0.53 -19.54
CA ASP A 56 -5.02 1.60 -18.88
C ASP A 56 -4.20 2.14 -17.69
N PRO A 57 -3.87 3.45 -17.63
CA PRO A 57 -3.15 4.04 -16.51
C PRO A 57 -3.85 3.89 -15.16
N ASN A 58 -5.15 3.56 -15.15
CA ASN A 58 -5.96 3.36 -13.95
C ASN A 58 -6.25 1.87 -13.65
N VAL A 59 -5.60 0.93 -14.33
CA VAL A 59 -5.87 -0.51 -14.17
C VAL A 59 -5.72 -0.99 -12.72
N LYS A 60 -4.77 -0.43 -11.96
CA LYS A 60 -4.53 -0.83 -10.57
C LYS A 60 -5.68 -0.42 -9.64
N ILE A 61 -6.21 0.80 -9.80
CA ILE A 61 -7.35 1.24 -9.00
C ILE A 61 -8.63 0.49 -9.39
N GLN A 62 -8.79 0.13 -10.66
CA GLN A 62 -9.89 -0.72 -11.11
C GLN A 62 -9.82 -2.11 -10.47
N LEU A 63 -8.63 -2.71 -10.41
CA LEU A 63 -8.41 -3.98 -9.71
C LEU A 63 -8.77 -3.88 -8.22
N LEU A 64 -8.32 -2.83 -7.54
CA LEU A 64 -8.66 -2.60 -6.13
C LEU A 64 -10.17 -2.43 -5.91
N ARG A 65 -10.89 -1.78 -6.83
CA ARG A 65 -12.35 -1.68 -6.76
C ARG A 65 -13.02 -3.03 -6.82
N GLN A 66 -12.53 -3.96 -7.65
CA GLN A 66 -13.07 -5.33 -7.71
C GLN A 66 -12.78 -6.14 -6.45
N LEU A 67 -11.70 -5.81 -5.73
CA LEU A 67 -11.27 -6.51 -4.52
C LEU A 67 -11.81 -5.88 -3.22
N GLN A 68 -12.40 -4.68 -3.26
CA GLN A 68 -12.68 -3.84 -2.10
C GLN A 68 -13.52 -4.51 -1.00
N GLU A 69 -14.45 -5.39 -1.35
CA GLU A 69 -15.29 -6.08 -0.37
C GLU A 69 -14.52 -7.14 0.43
N LYS A 70 -13.44 -7.68 -0.15
CA LYS A 70 -12.60 -8.74 0.44
C LYS A 70 -11.26 -8.21 0.94
N ALA A 71 -10.95 -6.91 0.78
CA ALA A 71 -9.66 -6.34 1.07
C ALA A 71 -9.70 -5.23 2.14
N ASP A 72 -8.81 -5.32 3.13
CA ASP A 72 -8.43 -4.19 3.99
C ASP A 72 -7.29 -3.41 3.33
N ILE A 73 -7.35 -2.07 3.34
CA ILE A 73 -6.37 -1.22 2.67
C ILE A 73 -5.53 -0.47 3.72
N ILE A 74 -4.23 -0.70 3.70
CA ILE A 74 -3.25 -0.03 4.56
C ILE A 74 -2.36 0.87 3.71
N ILE A 75 -2.21 2.14 4.10
CA ILE A 75 -1.32 3.09 3.44
C ILE A 75 -0.10 3.35 4.32
N CYS A 76 1.09 3.09 3.79
CA CYS A 76 2.35 3.35 4.47
C CYS A 76 3.00 4.65 3.99
N ILE A 77 3.49 5.45 4.93
CA ILE A 77 4.26 6.67 4.66
C ILE A 77 5.44 6.79 5.61
N HIS A 78 6.61 7.13 5.08
CA HIS A 78 7.84 7.26 5.87
C HIS A 78 7.85 8.54 6.70
N ALA A 79 8.10 8.44 8.02
CA ALA A 79 8.12 9.56 8.95
C ALA A 79 9.13 10.66 8.54
N GLU A 80 10.32 10.26 8.11
CA GLU A 80 11.34 11.21 7.68
C GLU A 80 10.97 11.95 6.37
N ALA A 81 10.20 11.31 5.48
CA ALA A 81 9.72 11.97 4.28
C ALA A 81 8.71 13.09 4.61
N ILE A 82 7.94 12.92 5.69
CA ILE A 82 7.06 13.96 6.23
C ILE A 82 7.90 15.07 6.88
N GLU A 83 8.85 14.71 7.75
CA GLU A 83 9.68 15.66 8.51
C GLU A 83 10.49 16.57 7.58
N LYS A 84 11.15 15.99 6.58
CA LYS A 84 11.98 16.73 5.62
C LYS A 84 11.17 17.39 4.50
N LYS A 85 9.83 17.31 4.53
CA LYS A 85 8.93 17.80 3.47
C LYS A 85 9.41 17.34 2.08
N LYS A 86 9.82 16.06 1.99
CA LYS A 86 10.35 15.49 0.77
C LYS A 86 9.31 15.60 -0.35
N ILE A 87 9.73 16.14 -1.50
CA ILE A 87 8.87 16.34 -2.66
C ILE A 87 8.88 15.08 -3.52
N ARG A 88 7.72 14.68 -3.97
CA ARG A 88 7.50 13.65 -4.97
C ARG A 88 7.71 14.25 -6.36
N ALA A 89 8.77 13.84 -7.05
CA ALA A 89 9.20 14.46 -8.31
C ALA A 89 8.15 14.44 -9.42
N ASP A 90 7.31 13.39 -9.45
CA ASP A 90 6.30 13.20 -10.50
C ASP A 90 5.03 14.06 -10.33
N PHE A 91 4.76 14.55 -9.11
CA PHE A 91 3.61 15.42 -8.82
C PHE A 91 3.99 16.81 -8.29
N GLY A 92 5.26 17.03 -7.98
CA GLY A 92 5.71 18.31 -7.41
C GLY A 92 5.14 18.63 -6.02
N ILE A 93 4.56 17.65 -5.31
CA ILE A 93 3.96 17.81 -3.98
C ILE A 93 4.72 16.99 -2.95
N THR A 94 4.61 17.38 -1.68
CA THR A 94 5.22 16.66 -0.56
C THR A 94 4.56 15.30 -0.33
N TYR A 95 5.30 14.33 0.26
CA TYR A 95 4.77 12.98 0.48
C TYR A 95 3.56 12.92 1.39
N ASP A 96 3.44 13.82 2.38
CA ASP A 96 2.24 13.96 3.21
C ASP A 96 1.02 14.40 2.39
N LYS A 97 1.20 15.38 1.48
CA LYS A 97 0.15 15.79 0.54
C LYS A 97 -0.19 14.68 -0.46
N ALA A 98 0.83 13.95 -0.93
CA ALA A 98 0.63 12.81 -1.82
C ALA A 98 -0.13 11.67 -1.14
N ALA A 99 0.08 11.45 0.17
CA ALA A 99 -0.70 10.49 0.95
C ALA A 99 -2.16 10.92 1.09
N LEU A 100 -2.43 12.21 1.37
CA LEU A 100 -3.80 12.74 1.42
C LEU A 100 -4.49 12.60 0.07
N LYS A 101 -3.80 12.98 -1.02
CA LYS A 101 -4.34 12.79 -2.37
C LYS A 101 -4.67 11.33 -2.65
N LEU A 102 -3.80 10.38 -2.28
CA LEU A 102 -4.06 8.95 -2.44
C LEU A 102 -5.31 8.50 -1.67
N ILE A 103 -5.51 9.01 -0.45
CA ILE A 103 -6.72 8.72 0.35
C ILE A 103 -7.97 9.25 -0.35
N ASP A 104 -7.90 10.46 -0.90
CA ASP A 104 -9.01 11.05 -1.64
C ASP A 104 -9.29 10.29 -2.94
N ASP A 105 -8.27 9.95 -3.72
CA ASP A 105 -8.38 9.13 -4.94
C ASP A 105 -9.05 7.76 -4.65
N LEU A 106 -8.70 7.11 -3.52
CA LEU A 106 -9.32 5.86 -3.10
C LEU A 106 -10.80 6.07 -2.74
N ARG A 107 -11.12 7.11 -1.96
CA ARG A 107 -12.50 7.45 -1.57
C ARG A 107 -13.39 7.75 -2.77
N GLU A 108 -12.89 8.52 -3.74
CA GLU A 108 -13.59 8.82 -5.00
C GLU A 108 -13.90 7.54 -5.80
N ASN A 109 -13.10 6.50 -5.62
CA ASN A 109 -13.32 5.19 -6.22
C ASN A 109 -14.11 4.23 -5.31
N ASN A 110 -14.75 4.72 -4.24
CA ASN A 110 -15.50 3.97 -3.23
C ASN A 110 -14.65 2.93 -2.47
N ILE A 111 -13.35 3.13 -2.37
CA ILE A 111 -12.43 2.24 -1.65
C ILE A 111 -12.14 2.83 -0.28
N SER A 112 -12.50 2.11 0.78
CA SER A 112 -12.26 2.52 2.16
C SER A 112 -10.83 2.21 2.59
N VAL A 113 -10.17 3.17 3.23
CA VAL A 113 -8.85 3.00 3.83
C VAL A 113 -9.03 2.50 5.27
N THR A 114 -8.49 1.32 5.58
CA THR A 114 -8.56 0.69 6.91
C THR A 114 -7.63 1.38 7.89
N ALA A 115 -6.38 1.61 7.50
CA ALA A 115 -5.38 2.24 8.37
C ALA A 115 -4.29 2.98 7.59
N ILE A 116 -3.67 3.93 8.27
CA ILE A 116 -2.43 4.60 7.84
C ILE A 116 -1.31 4.17 8.78
N VAL A 117 -0.16 3.84 8.22
CA VAL A 117 1.04 3.51 8.99
C VAL A 117 2.13 4.55 8.70
N ILE A 118 2.53 5.28 9.72
CA ILE A 118 3.71 6.14 9.65
C ILE A 118 4.90 5.27 10.06
N THR A 119 5.72 4.91 9.08
CA THR A 119 6.83 3.96 9.24
C THR A 119 8.14 4.66 9.61
N ARG A 120 9.07 3.93 10.22
CA ARG A 120 10.37 4.42 10.72
C ARG A 120 10.23 5.65 11.60
N TYR A 121 9.20 5.61 12.45
CA TYR A 121 8.94 6.69 13.39
C TYR A 121 9.93 6.64 14.55
N SER A 122 10.58 7.77 14.82
CA SER A 122 11.54 7.99 15.92
C SER A 122 11.32 9.30 16.67
N GLY A 123 10.07 9.82 16.66
CA GLY A 123 9.71 11.04 17.39
C GLY A 123 9.58 12.30 16.53
N GLN A 124 9.60 12.20 15.20
CA GLN A 124 9.53 13.35 14.30
C GLN A 124 8.28 14.21 14.55
N THR A 125 8.49 15.53 14.73
CA THR A 125 7.43 16.49 15.10
C THR A 125 6.39 16.66 14.00
N ALA A 126 6.82 16.74 12.73
CA ALA A 126 5.89 16.87 11.62
C ALA A 126 5.07 15.57 11.42
N ALA A 127 5.66 14.38 11.68
CA ALA A 127 4.93 13.12 11.66
C ALA A 127 3.85 13.06 12.74
N ASN A 128 4.13 13.55 13.97
CA ASN A 128 3.15 13.66 15.03
C ASN A 128 2.00 14.61 14.66
N THR A 129 2.32 15.74 14.07
CA THR A 129 1.31 16.71 13.60
C THR A 129 0.44 16.10 12.50
N PHE A 130 1.05 15.38 11.57
CA PHE A 130 0.35 14.68 10.50
C PHE A 130 -0.55 13.56 11.04
N GLN A 131 -0.07 12.75 12.00
CA GLN A 131 -0.88 11.75 12.69
C GLN A 131 -2.15 12.37 13.32
N LYS A 132 -1.98 13.47 14.09
CA LYS A 132 -3.11 14.17 14.71
C LYS A 132 -4.11 14.66 13.67
N ARG A 133 -3.64 15.19 12.55
CA ARG A 133 -4.48 15.63 11.43
C ARG A 133 -5.29 14.47 10.87
N LEU A 134 -4.66 13.34 10.54
CA LEU A 134 -5.33 12.16 9.99
C LEU A 134 -6.38 11.60 10.97
N LYS A 135 -6.05 11.52 12.26
CA LYS A 135 -7.01 11.08 13.31
C LYS A 135 -8.24 12.00 13.40
N ARG A 136 -8.08 13.33 13.25
CA ARG A 136 -9.21 14.27 13.18
C ARG A 136 -10.12 14.05 11.97
N HIS A 137 -9.58 13.47 10.88
CA HIS A 137 -10.35 13.05 9.70
C HIS A 137 -10.95 11.64 9.85
N GLY A 138 -10.96 11.07 11.06
CA GLY A 138 -11.56 9.77 11.34
C GLY A 138 -10.73 8.57 10.88
N LEU A 139 -9.45 8.75 10.52
CA LEU A 139 -8.58 7.67 10.07
C LEU A 139 -7.87 7.01 11.25
N GLN A 140 -7.74 5.69 11.20
CA GLN A 140 -6.87 4.95 12.13
C GLN A 140 -5.42 5.14 11.72
N VAL A 141 -4.55 5.54 12.65
CA VAL A 141 -3.14 5.82 12.36
C VAL A 141 -2.24 5.12 13.36
N PHE A 142 -1.35 4.30 12.85
CA PHE A 142 -0.34 3.54 13.60
C PHE A 142 1.05 4.11 13.36
N LEU A 143 1.91 4.02 14.39
CA LEU A 143 3.30 4.43 14.33
C LEU A 143 4.16 3.17 14.41
N HIS A 144 4.84 2.82 13.33
CA HIS A 144 5.83 1.76 13.29
C HIS A 144 7.23 2.35 13.39
N ARG A 145 7.98 1.90 14.37
CA ARG A 145 9.38 2.26 14.57
C ARG A 145 10.27 1.51 13.58
N GLU A 146 11.50 1.95 13.48
CA GLU A 146 12.52 1.19 12.76
C GLU A 146 12.75 -0.16 13.43
N ILE A 147 12.90 -1.19 12.61
CA ILE A 147 13.09 -2.57 13.08
C ILE A 147 14.59 -2.81 13.10
N PRO A 148 15.20 -3.07 14.28
CA PRO A 148 16.62 -3.35 14.39
C PRO A 148 17.01 -4.54 13.49
N GLY A 149 18.18 -4.47 12.89
CA GLY A 149 18.70 -5.54 12.03
C GLY A 149 17.98 -5.76 10.70
N TYR A 150 16.84 -5.11 10.44
CA TYR A 150 16.10 -5.28 9.19
C TYR A 150 16.90 -4.76 7.97
N PRO A 151 16.97 -5.51 6.86
CA PRO A 151 16.31 -6.81 6.61
C PRO A 151 17.21 -8.03 6.85
N SER A 152 18.43 -7.87 7.40
CA SER A 152 19.51 -8.87 7.30
C SER A 152 19.63 -9.77 8.53
N HIS A 153 19.35 -9.25 9.74
CA HIS A 153 19.49 -10.00 11.00
C HIS A 153 18.16 -10.64 11.38
N ILE A 154 17.85 -11.79 10.76
CA ILE A 154 16.53 -12.42 10.82
C ILE A 154 16.10 -12.71 12.28
N GLU A 155 16.98 -13.23 13.12
CA GLU A 155 16.67 -13.56 14.51
C GLU A 155 16.26 -12.32 15.32
N GLU A 156 16.91 -11.19 15.11
CA GLU A 156 16.57 -9.92 15.75
C GLU A 156 15.26 -9.34 15.17
N VAL A 157 15.11 -9.42 13.84
CA VAL A 157 13.93 -8.90 13.13
C VAL A 157 12.67 -9.65 13.53
N VAL A 158 12.72 -11.01 13.66
CA VAL A 158 11.60 -11.86 14.03
C VAL A 158 11.59 -12.11 15.54
N SER A 159 11.60 -11.03 16.32
CA SER A 159 11.58 -11.05 17.77
C SER A 159 10.65 -10.00 18.35
N GLU A 160 10.42 -10.02 19.66
CA GLU A 160 9.67 -9.00 20.39
C GLU A 160 10.33 -7.61 20.27
N GLU A 161 11.66 -7.53 20.21
CA GLU A 161 12.41 -6.29 20.02
C GLU A 161 12.45 -5.85 18.55
N GLY A 162 12.20 -6.76 17.62
CA GLY A 162 12.06 -6.51 16.19
C GLY A 162 10.62 -6.16 15.79
N PHE A 163 9.94 -7.08 15.15
CA PHE A 163 8.53 -6.89 14.74
C PHE A 163 7.58 -6.73 15.93
N GLY A 164 7.82 -7.41 17.06
CA GLY A 164 6.96 -7.35 18.24
C GLY A 164 6.80 -5.96 18.85
N ARG A 165 7.80 -5.07 18.71
CA ARG A 165 7.72 -3.70 19.24
C ARG A 165 6.79 -2.77 18.48
N ASN A 166 6.38 -3.12 17.28
CA ASN A 166 5.43 -2.36 16.46
C ASN A 166 4.01 -2.89 16.65
N PRO A 167 2.99 -2.03 16.81
CA PRO A 167 1.64 -2.48 17.04
C PRO A 167 1.08 -3.26 15.84
N TYR A 168 0.28 -4.29 16.13
CA TYR A 168 -0.56 -4.94 15.13
C TYR A 168 -1.64 -3.96 14.65
N ILE A 169 -1.93 -4.00 13.35
CA ILE A 169 -3.01 -3.22 12.73
C ILE A 169 -4.22 -4.15 12.62
N PRO A 170 -5.32 -3.87 13.31
CA PRO A 170 -6.52 -4.71 13.23
C PRO A 170 -7.07 -4.75 11.80
N VAL A 171 -7.11 -5.94 11.22
CA VAL A 171 -7.67 -6.24 9.90
C VAL A 171 -8.69 -7.38 10.04
N THR A 172 -9.72 -7.34 9.22
CA THR A 172 -10.87 -8.26 9.33
C THR A 172 -11.10 -9.10 8.09
N ARG A 173 -10.54 -8.67 6.96
CA ARG A 173 -10.76 -9.30 5.66
C ARG A 173 -9.65 -10.28 5.30
N PRO A 174 -9.93 -11.27 4.42
CA PRO A 174 -8.93 -12.29 4.04
C PRO A 174 -7.79 -11.73 3.19
N LEU A 175 -7.98 -10.58 2.54
CA LEU A 175 -6.97 -9.90 1.76
C LEU A 175 -6.58 -8.58 2.45
N VAL A 176 -5.29 -8.32 2.57
CA VAL A 176 -4.75 -7.04 3.06
C VAL A 176 -3.85 -6.44 1.99
N VAL A 177 -4.27 -5.31 1.45
CA VAL A 177 -3.49 -4.58 0.46
C VAL A 177 -2.70 -3.48 1.14
N VAL A 178 -1.39 -3.53 1.00
CA VAL A 178 -0.47 -2.53 1.57
C VAL A 178 0.11 -1.68 0.45
N THR A 179 -0.14 -0.39 0.49
CA THR A 179 0.28 0.58 -0.52
C THR A 179 0.89 1.83 0.11
N GLY A 180 1.24 2.81 -0.70
CA GLY A 180 1.78 4.08 -0.21
C GLY A 180 2.06 5.08 -1.33
N PRO A 181 2.29 6.35 -0.99
CA PRO A 181 2.46 7.42 -1.98
C PRO A 181 3.77 7.32 -2.79
N GLY A 182 4.66 6.40 -2.45
CA GLY A 182 5.91 6.23 -3.19
C GLY A 182 6.77 5.05 -2.74
N PRO A 183 7.97 4.91 -3.32
CA PRO A 183 8.92 3.89 -2.94
C PRO A 183 9.43 4.11 -1.51
N SER A 184 10.02 3.07 -0.92
CA SER A 184 10.62 3.10 0.42
C SER A 184 9.70 3.61 1.54
N SER A 185 8.38 3.50 1.37
CA SER A 185 7.40 3.89 2.38
C SER A 185 7.22 2.85 3.51
N GLY A 186 7.94 1.72 3.46
CA GLY A 186 7.90 0.67 4.49
C GLY A 186 6.81 -0.39 4.30
N LYS A 187 6.23 -0.51 3.10
CA LYS A 187 5.15 -1.45 2.80
C LYS A 187 5.51 -2.91 3.12
N MET A 188 6.64 -3.40 2.60
CA MET A 188 7.08 -4.78 2.84
C MET A 188 7.30 -5.05 4.33
N ALA A 189 7.98 -4.15 5.04
CA ALA A 189 8.19 -4.30 6.48
C ALA A 189 6.86 -4.30 7.25
N THR A 190 5.86 -3.53 6.80
CA THR A 190 4.51 -3.55 7.39
C THR A 190 3.81 -4.88 7.12
N CYS A 191 3.87 -5.45 5.91
CA CYS A 191 3.33 -6.77 5.62
C CYS A 191 3.95 -7.84 6.54
N LEU A 192 5.27 -7.85 6.64
CA LEU A 192 5.99 -8.84 7.46
C LEU A 192 5.70 -8.66 8.96
N ASN A 193 5.57 -7.42 9.44
CA ASN A 193 5.15 -7.12 10.81
C ASN A 193 3.77 -7.71 11.13
N GLN A 194 2.81 -7.55 10.23
CA GLN A 194 1.46 -8.10 10.39
C GLN A 194 1.50 -9.65 10.45
N ILE A 195 2.23 -10.28 9.52
CA ILE A 195 2.41 -11.74 9.47
C ILE A 195 3.05 -12.24 10.77
N TYR A 196 4.05 -11.53 11.30
CA TYR A 196 4.67 -11.87 12.59
C TYR A 196 3.62 -11.91 13.71
N HIS A 197 2.82 -10.85 13.86
CA HIS A 197 1.80 -10.80 14.90
C HIS A 197 0.73 -11.88 14.73
N GLU A 198 0.31 -12.17 13.52
CA GLU A 198 -0.66 -13.23 13.24
C GLU A 198 -0.08 -14.61 13.57
N SER A 199 1.19 -14.86 13.26
CA SER A 199 1.86 -16.12 13.62
C SER A 199 1.99 -16.35 15.13
N GLN A 200 1.96 -15.28 15.94
CA GLN A 200 1.97 -15.40 17.41
C GLN A 200 0.58 -15.66 18.01
N GLN A 201 -0.47 -15.47 17.23
CA GLN A 201 -1.86 -15.67 17.69
C GLN A 201 -2.39 -17.08 17.39
N GLY A 202 -1.69 -17.87 16.58
CA GLY A 202 -2.03 -19.25 16.19
C GLY A 202 -2.87 -19.30 14.94
#